data_cd1ca6a15d7ff8543ff98cbc90dcd807
#
_entry.id   cd1ca6a15d7ff8543ff98cbc90dcd807
#
_cell.length_a   1.000
_cell.length_b   1.000
_cell.length_c   1.000
_cell.angle_alpha   90.00
_cell.angle_beta   90.00
_cell.angle_gamma   90.00
#
_symmetry.space_group_name_H-M   'P 1'
#
loop_
_entity.id
_entity.type
_entity.pdbx_description
1 polymer ?
#
loop_
_entity_poly.entity_id
_entity_poly.type
_entity_poly.pdbx_seq_one_letter_code
_entity_poly.pdbx_strand_id
1 'polypeptide(L)'
;DSKATSFESSKFALRNNTNIFWIVGGLPKLGDRFYLNSFKKNIIKSYIIGKNTKFFERQLRGKINFKVSRTLNTAIKNIFYEIKNMKFDKEATVLLSPASASYDQYKNFEDRGNHFKKLIKLYGKKFF
;
A
#
# COMPACT_ATOMS: atom_id res chain seq x y z
N ASP A 1 1.17 6.92 -4.10
CA ASP A 1 2.23 7.82 -4.50
C ASP A 1 3.60 7.24 -4.15
N SER A 2 4.35 6.84 -5.17
CA SER A 2 5.66 6.20 -4.99
C SER A 2 6.74 7.14 -4.45
N LYS A 3 6.50 8.43 -4.49
CA LYS A 3 7.43 9.42 -3.93
C LYS A 3 7.33 9.55 -2.42
N ALA A 4 6.28 9.02 -1.82
CA ALA A 4 6.09 9.12 -0.38
C ALA A 4 7.22 8.40 0.37
N THR A 5 7.91 9.12 1.26
CA THR A 5 9.02 8.60 2.06
C THR A 5 8.72 8.63 3.55
N SER A 6 7.55 9.14 3.95
CA SER A 6 7.06 9.16 5.32
C SER A 6 5.54 9.14 5.30
N PHE A 7 4.93 8.91 6.45
CA PHE A 7 3.46 8.92 6.54
C PHE A 7 2.87 10.28 6.15
N GLU A 8 3.53 11.36 6.53
CA GLU A 8 3.08 12.71 6.18
C GLU A 8 2.88 12.85 4.67
N SER A 9 3.80 12.27 3.89
CA SER A 9 3.73 12.31 2.43
C SER A 9 2.55 11.52 1.87
N SER A 10 2.01 10.56 2.62
CA SER A 10 0.89 9.73 2.17
C SER A 10 -0.47 10.34 2.47
N LYS A 11 -0.54 11.32 3.36
CA LYS A 11 -1.82 11.86 3.84
C LYS A 11 -2.71 12.41 2.74
N PHE A 12 -2.13 13.11 1.76
CA PHE A 12 -2.91 13.68 0.66
C PHE A 12 -3.68 12.59 -0.09
N ALA A 13 -2.99 11.51 -0.48
CA ALA A 13 -3.61 10.42 -1.21
C ALA A 13 -4.67 9.70 -0.38
N LEU A 14 -4.41 9.48 0.91
CA LEU A 14 -5.36 8.82 1.81
C LEU A 14 -6.61 9.67 2.07
N ARG A 15 -6.45 10.98 2.06
CA ARG A 15 -7.58 11.91 2.27
C ARG A 15 -8.45 12.04 1.03
N ASN A 16 -7.85 12.01 -0.16
CA ASN A 16 -8.52 12.35 -1.40
C ASN A 16 -9.01 11.16 -2.21
N ASN A 17 -8.95 9.97 -1.65
CA ASN A 17 -9.46 8.76 -2.30
C ASN A 17 -10.33 7.98 -1.32
N THR A 18 -11.16 7.07 -1.86
CA THR A 18 -12.00 6.17 -1.08
C THR A 18 -11.84 4.75 -1.60
N ASN A 19 -12.33 3.77 -0.82
CA ASN A 19 -12.23 2.35 -1.17
C ASN A 19 -10.78 1.97 -1.49
N ILE A 20 -9.85 2.39 -0.61
CA ILE A 20 -8.42 2.26 -0.85
C ILE A 20 -7.91 0.89 -0.42
N PHE A 21 -7.22 0.21 -1.35
CA PHE A 21 -6.34 -0.91 -1.05
C PHE A 21 -4.93 -0.34 -1.04
N TRP A 22 -4.34 -0.21 0.14
CA TRP A 22 -3.14 0.60 0.36
C TRP A 22 -1.89 -0.25 0.53
N ILE A 23 -0.93 -0.09 -0.38
CA ILE A 23 0.37 -0.76 -0.29
C ILE A 23 1.33 0.17 0.44
N VAL A 24 1.88 -0.33 1.54
CA VAL A 24 2.75 0.43 2.45
C VAL A 24 3.98 -0.42 2.79
N GLY A 25 5.12 0.22 3.00
CA GLY A 25 6.33 -0.50 3.41
C GLY A 25 7.60 0.07 2.81
N GLY A 26 8.73 -0.53 3.18
CA GLY A 26 10.06 -0.10 2.80
C GLY A 26 10.89 0.26 4.03
N LEU A 27 11.80 1.21 3.89
CA LEU A 27 12.60 1.71 5.02
C LEU A 27 11.80 2.76 5.78
N PRO A 28 11.43 2.50 7.04
CA PRO A 28 10.65 3.47 7.81
C PRO A 28 11.50 4.68 8.18
N LYS A 29 10.86 5.83 8.26
CA LYS A 29 11.50 7.04 8.79
C LYS A 29 11.56 6.91 10.30
N LEU A 30 12.73 7.15 10.87
CA LEU A 30 12.93 7.04 12.32
C LEU A 30 11.96 7.96 13.07
N GLY A 31 11.22 7.39 14.02
CA GLY A 31 10.25 8.14 14.82
C GLY A 31 8.92 8.42 14.13
N ASP A 32 8.73 7.95 12.91
CA ASP A 32 7.48 8.19 12.19
C ASP A 32 6.31 7.47 12.88
N ARG A 33 5.14 8.12 12.87
CA ARG A 33 3.89 7.57 13.41
C ARG A 33 2.76 7.81 12.43
N PHE A 34 1.90 6.81 12.33
CA PHE A 34 0.75 6.85 11.42
C PHE A 34 -0.51 7.23 12.20
N TYR A 35 -0.93 8.47 12.07
CA TYR A 35 -2.17 8.96 12.69
C TYR A 35 -3.33 8.69 11.75
N LEU A 36 -3.94 7.51 11.90
CA LEU A 36 -4.87 6.94 10.93
C LEU A 36 -6.34 7.24 11.17
N ASN A 37 -6.69 7.78 12.34
CA ASN A 37 -8.11 7.94 12.71
C ASN A 37 -8.93 8.73 11.68
N SER A 38 -8.34 9.73 11.05
CA SER A 38 -9.03 10.54 10.04
C SER A 38 -9.17 9.86 8.69
N PHE A 39 -8.39 8.80 8.44
CA PHE A 39 -8.29 8.18 7.12
C PHE A 39 -8.85 6.77 7.06
N LYS A 40 -9.02 6.11 8.20
CA LYS A 40 -9.36 4.68 8.21
C LYS A 40 -10.69 4.37 7.52
N LYS A 41 -11.61 5.31 7.47
CA LYS A 41 -12.87 5.13 6.76
C LYS A 41 -12.68 5.01 5.24
N ASN A 42 -11.57 5.54 4.72
CA ASN A 42 -11.26 5.50 3.29
C ASN A 42 -10.46 4.27 2.90
N ILE A 43 -9.94 3.52 3.86
CA ILE A 43 -9.02 2.40 3.62
C ILE A 43 -9.73 1.08 3.90
N ILE A 44 -9.82 0.22 2.89
CA ILE A 44 -10.40 -1.11 3.04
C ILE A 44 -9.41 -2.05 3.68
N LYS A 45 -8.17 -2.06 3.19
CA LYS A 45 -7.13 -2.94 3.70
C LYS A 45 -5.77 -2.42 3.28
N SER A 46 -4.75 -2.72 4.08
CA SER A 46 -3.36 -2.40 3.77
C SER A 46 -2.55 -3.66 3.51
N TYR A 47 -1.52 -3.52 2.71
CA TYR A 47 -0.64 -4.63 2.31
C TYR A 47 0.79 -4.19 2.54
N ILE A 48 1.46 -4.87 3.46
CA ILE A 48 2.80 -4.47 3.90
C ILE A 48 3.85 -5.15 3.05
N ILE A 49 4.74 -4.37 2.44
CA ILE A 49 5.85 -4.87 1.64
C ILE A 49 7.19 -4.51 2.30
N GLY A 50 8.26 -5.19 1.85
CA GLY A 50 9.60 -4.95 2.36
C GLY A 50 9.94 -5.80 3.58
N LYS A 51 11.09 -5.53 4.16
CA LYS A 51 11.63 -6.32 5.28
C LYS A 51 11.19 -5.83 6.65
N ASN A 52 10.80 -4.56 6.76
CA ASN A 52 10.52 -3.91 8.04
C ASN A 52 9.06 -4.05 8.45
N THR A 53 8.50 -5.26 8.29
CA THR A 53 7.07 -5.49 8.46
C THR A 53 6.58 -5.15 9.86
N LYS A 54 7.38 -5.43 10.88
CA LYS A 54 6.93 -5.20 12.27
C LYS A 54 6.67 -3.73 12.58
N PHE A 55 7.46 -2.83 12.02
CA PHE A 55 7.22 -1.40 12.18
C PHE A 55 5.82 -1.04 11.67
N PHE A 56 5.51 -1.46 10.43
CA PHE A 56 4.22 -1.14 9.81
C PHE A 56 3.07 -1.88 10.48
N GLU A 57 3.27 -3.13 10.89
CA GLU A 57 2.26 -3.86 11.64
C GLU A 57 1.85 -3.11 12.91
N ARG A 58 2.83 -2.58 13.65
CA ARG A 58 2.54 -1.81 14.86
C ARG A 58 1.76 -0.54 14.57
N GLN A 59 2.04 0.12 13.44
CA GLN A 59 1.32 1.34 13.06
C GLN A 59 -0.14 1.06 12.68
N LEU A 60 -0.41 -0.10 12.11
CA LEU A 60 -1.73 -0.43 11.57
C LEU A 60 -2.60 -1.25 12.52
N ARG A 61 -2.00 -1.97 13.46
CA ARG A 61 -2.72 -2.91 14.33
C ARG A 61 -3.84 -2.23 15.12
N GLY A 62 -5.02 -2.82 15.07
CA GLY A 62 -6.20 -2.28 15.76
C GLY A 62 -6.85 -1.10 15.07
N LYS A 63 -6.31 -0.63 13.94
CA LYS A 63 -6.85 0.53 13.21
C LYS A 63 -7.27 0.17 11.80
N ILE A 64 -6.43 -0.56 11.07
CA ILE A 64 -6.64 -0.95 9.67
C ILE A 64 -6.39 -2.43 9.55
N ASN A 65 -7.26 -3.15 8.83
CA ASN A 65 -6.98 -4.54 8.46
C ASN A 65 -5.76 -4.56 7.54
N PHE A 66 -4.85 -5.50 7.77
CA PHE A 66 -3.65 -5.58 6.94
C PHE A 66 -3.24 -7.02 6.67
N LYS A 67 -2.42 -7.16 5.63
CA LYS A 67 -1.79 -8.43 5.27
C LYS A 67 -0.32 -8.17 4.98
N VAL A 68 0.56 -9.04 5.50
CA VAL A 68 1.99 -8.95 5.20
C VAL A 68 2.22 -9.66 3.88
N SER A 69 2.52 -8.89 2.84
CA SER A 69 2.69 -9.40 1.46
C SER A 69 4.15 -9.47 1.04
N ARG A 70 5.02 -8.75 1.70
CA ARG A 70 6.49 -8.74 1.55
C ARG A 70 7.01 -8.16 0.23
N THR A 71 6.41 -8.48 -0.91
CA THR A 71 6.82 -7.93 -2.20
C THR A 71 5.66 -7.18 -2.85
N LEU A 72 6.00 -6.25 -3.72
CA LEU A 72 4.99 -5.50 -4.47
C LEU A 72 4.16 -6.44 -5.35
N ASN A 73 4.82 -7.40 -5.98
CA ASN A 73 4.13 -8.40 -6.81
C ASN A 73 3.05 -9.15 -6.01
N THR A 74 3.41 -9.65 -4.83
CA THR A 74 2.48 -10.39 -3.98
C THR A 74 1.36 -9.48 -3.47
N ALA A 75 1.68 -8.24 -3.10
CA ALA A 75 0.68 -7.29 -2.64
C ALA A 75 -0.39 -7.05 -3.71
N ILE A 76 0.02 -6.78 -4.94
CA ILE A 76 -0.92 -6.52 -6.04
C ILE A 76 -1.73 -7.77 -6.37
N LYS A 77 -1.09 -8.94 -6.40
CA LYS A 77 -1.79 -10.21 -6.60
C LYS A 77 -2.86 -10.42 -5.53
N ASN A 78 -2.52 -10.18 -4.26
CA ASN A 78 -3.46 -10.31 -3.16
C ASN A 78 -4.63 -9.33 -3.30
N ILE A 79 -4.36 -8.10 -3.71
CA ILE A 79 -5.40 -7.10 -3.90
C ILE A 79 -6.40 -7.54 -4.96
N PHE A 80 -5.94 -7.91 -6.14
CA PHE A 80 -6.84 -8.33 -7.21
C PHE A 80 -7.60 -9.59 -6.86
N TYR A 81 -6.95 -10.55 -6.20
CA TYR A 81 -7.61 -11.76 -5.72
C TYR A 81 -8.75 -11.42 -4.76
N GLU A 82 -8.50 -10.53 -3.81
CA GLU A 82 -9.51 -10.14 -2.83
C GLU A 82 -10.65 -9.34 -3.45
N ILE A 83 -10.35 -8.42 -4.36
CA ILE A 83 -11.38 -7.67 -5.09
C ILE A 83 -12.31 -8.62 -5.82
N LYS A 84 -11.75 -9.61 -6.49
CA LYS A 84 -12.53 -10.60 -7.24
C LYS A 84 -13.38 -11.46 -6.31
N ASN A 85 -12.80 -11.97 -5.21
CA ASN A 85 -13.50 -12.87 -4.28
C ASN A 85 -14.56 -12.16 -3.46
N MET A 86 -14.34 -10.91 -3.10
CA MET A 86 -15.31 -10.08 -2.39
C MET A 86 -16.47 -9.64 -3.29
N LYS A 87 -16.35 -9.86 -4.60
CA LYS A 87 -17.28 -9.33 -5.59
C LYS A 87 -17.48 -7.83 -5.38
N PHE A 88 -16.36 -7.14 -5.21
CA PHE A 88 -16.35 -5.71 -4.93
C PHE A 88 -16.94 -4.97 -6.12
N ASP A 89 -18.08 -4.34 -5.93
CA ASP A 89 -18.87 -3.72 -7.00
C ASP A 89 -18.71 -2.20 -7.08
N LYS A 90 -17.85 -1.64 -6.24
CA LYS A 90 -17.57 -0.22 -6.22
C LYS A 90 -16.22 0.05 -6.87
N GLU A 91 -15.99 1.31 -7.25
CA GLU A 91 -14.70 1.71 -7.77
C GLU A 91 -13.64 1.60 -6.67
N ALA A 92 -12.62 0.80 -6.92
CA ALA A 92 -11.53 0.57 -5.99
C ALA A 92 -10.31 1.39 -6.38
N THR A 93 -9.63 1.95 -5.38
CA THR A 93 -8.36 2.65 -5.57
C THR A 93 -7.23 1.77 -5.06
N VAL A 94 -6.31 1.38 -5.95
CA VAL A 94 -5.10 0.67 -5.54
C VAL A 94 -4.00 1.72 -5.41
N LEU A 95 -3.59 1.96 -4.18
CA LEU A 95 -2.67 3.05 -3.87
C LEU A 95 -1.30 2.51 -3.45
N LEU A 96 -0.27 2.90 -4.21
CA LEU A 96 1.10 2.71 -3.79
C LEU A 96 1.58 4.03 -3.18
N SER A 97 1.46 4.14 -1.87
CA SER A 97 1.97 5.28 -1.12
C SER A 97 2.66 4.70 0.11
N PRO A 98 3.90 4.26 -0.05
CA PRO A 98 4.56 3.38 0.91
C PRO A 98 4.79 3.98 2.29
N ALA A 99 4.82 5.29 2.40
CA ALA A 99 5.07 6.00 3.66
C ALA A 99 6.49 5.73 4.18
N SER A 100 7.43 5.44 3.29
CA SER A 100 8.82 5.15 3.64
C SER A 100 9.69 5.16 2.40
N ALA A 101 11.02 5.17 2.61
CA ALA A 101 11.96 5.07 1.50
C ALA A 101 11.94 3.67 0.88
N SER A 102 12.36 3.54 -0.37
CA SER A 102 12.26 2.31 -1.15
C SER A 102 13.53 1.44 -1.15
N TYR A 103 14.56 1.82 -0.36
CA TYR A 103 15.90 1.26 -0.51
C TYR A 103 16.07 -0.19 -0.04
N ASP A 104 15.07 -0.80 0.57
CA ASP A 104 15.15 -2.20 0.97
C ASP A 104 14.90 -3.18 -0.19
N GLN A 105 14.24 -2.74 -1.27
CA GLN A 105 13.92 -3.59 -2.42
C GLN A 105 14.22 -2.94 -3.77
N TYR A 106 14.30 -1.61 -3.83
CA TYR A 106 14.47 -0.86 -5.07
C TYR A 106 15.58 0.16 -4.91
N LYS A 107 16.20 0.53 -6.02
CA LYS A 107 17.23 1.57 -6.03
C LYS A 107 16.69 2.92 -5.60
N ASN A 108 15.45 3.22 -5.99
CA ASN A 108 14.81 4.50 -5.73
C ASN A 108 13.30 4.39 -5.92
N PHE A 109 12.59 5.46 -5.62
CA PHE A 109 11.12 5.46 -5.74
C PHE A 109 10.66 5.33 -7.20
N GLU A 110 11.45 5.74 -8.17
CA GLU A 110 11.08 5.64 -9.59
C GLU A 110 11.03 4.18 -10.03
N ASP A 111 12.03 3.37 -9.65
CA ASP A 111 12.03 1.94 -9.92
C ASP A 111 10.81 1.26 -9.31
N ARG A 112 10.49 1.62 -8.06
CA ARG A 112 9.33 1.06 -7.37
C ARG A 112 8.03 1.45 -8.08
N GLY A 113 7.90 2.72 -8.49
CA GLY A 113 6.72 3.21 -9.20
C GLY A 113 6.54 2.55 -10.55
N ASN A 114 7.61 2.35 -11.29
CA ASN A 114 7.57 1.69 -12.60
C ASN A 114 7.17 0.23 -12.47
N HIS A 115 7.70 -0.47 -11.49
CA HIS A 115 7.33 -1.86 -11.22
C HIS A 115 5.85 -1.96 -10.84
N PHE A 116 5.35 -1.04 -10.02
CA PHE A 116 3.94 -0.96 -9.66
C PHE A 116 3.04 -0.86 -10.89
N LYS A 117 3.32 0.07 -11.78
CA LYS A 117 2.52 0.27 -13.01
C LYS A 117 2.49 -0.98 -13.87
N LYS A 118 3.65 -1.63 -14.00
CA LYS A 118 3.78 -2.87 -14.79
C LYS A 118 2.93 -3.99 -14.20
N LEU A 119 2.96 -4.16 -12.88
CA LEU A 119 2.21 -5.21 -12.19
C LEU A 119 0.71 -4.97 -12.23
N ILE A 120 0.26 -3.73 -12.09
CA ILE A 120 -1.17 -3.38 -12.19
C ILE A 120 -1.69 -3.79 -13.56
N LYS A 121 -0.95 -3.48 -14.62
CA LYS A 121 -1.33 -3.83 -15.98
C LYS A 121 -1.40 -5.34 -16.17
N LEU A 122 -0.39 -6.06 -15.67
CA LEU A 122 -0.29 -7.52 -15.81
C LEU A 122 -1.45 -8.22 -15.08
N TYR A 123 -1.64 -7.93 -13.81
CA TYR A 123 -2.66 -8.61 -13.00
C TYR A 123 -4.06 -8.14 -13.33
N GLY A 124 -4.23 -6.90 -13.75
CA GLY A 124 -5.52 -6.41 -14.23
C GLY A 124 -6.04 -7.24 -15.39
N LYS A 125 -5.18 -7.58 -16.34
CA LYS A 125 -5.53 -8.45 -17.47
C LYS A 125 -5.81 -9.88 -17.02
N LYS A 126 -5.07 -10.39 -16.04
CA LYS A 126 -5.19 -11.78 -15.57
C LYS A 126 -6.50 -12.03 -14.82
N PHE A 127 -6.92 -11.09 -13.97
CA PHE A 127 -8.08 -11.26 -13.10
C PHE A 127 -9.38 -10.66 -13.66
N PHE A 128 -9.27 -9.77 -14.59
CA PHE A 128 -10.39 -9.06 -15.18
C PHE A 128 -10.23 -8.95 -16.70
#